data_484b47e5d7172d2e54d1fac36112da87
#
_entry.id   484b47e5d7172d2e54d1fac36112da87
#
_cell.length_a   1.000
_cell.length_b   1.000
_cell.length_c   1.000
_cell.angle_alpha   90.00
_cell.angle_beta   90.00
_cell.angle_gamma   90.00
#
_symmetry.space_group_name_H-M   'P 1'
#
loop_
_entity.id
_entity.type
_entity.pdbx_description
1 polymer ?
#
loop_
_entity_poly.entity_id
_entity_poly.type
_entity_poly.pdbx_seq_one_letter_code
_entity_poly.pdbx_strand_id
1 'polypeptide(L)'
;VLQIVKAKQVTYAPDATMQAMLSDSHGRVLIIEPGIGYKEEHEQYSLITNYSLMKPESTKDFIVPGDDRYERALKKLEKYSPDFSISDAIHLLYDVRQEGAWATRVSFVYSTKEQTVYYVENNHFECIQTFTFR
;
A
#
# COMPACT_ATOMS: atom_id res chain seq x y z
N VAL A 1 -8.06 -5.14 16.08
CA VAL A 1 -8.02 -3.78 15.49
C VAL A 1 -9.44 -3.34 15.08
N LEU A 2 -10.19 -4.11 14.28
CA LEU A 2 -11.52 -3.73 13.76
C LEU A 2 -12.50 -3.27 14.87
N GLN A 3 -12.58 -3.99 15.99
CA GLN A 3 -13.45 -3.58 17.12
C GLN A 3 -13.04 -2.23 17.72
N ILE A 4 -11.76 -1.90 17.69
CA ILE A 4 -11.24 -0.63 18.19
C ILE A 4 -11.66 0.52 17.27
N VAL A 5 -11.50 0.37 15.97
CA VAL A 5 -11.88 1.42 14.99
C VAL A 5 -13.40 1.60 14.87
N LYS A 6 -14.19 0.54 15.19
CA LYS A 6 -15.66 0.64 15.33
C LYS A 6 -16.09 1.44 16.56
N ALA A 7 -15.29 1.37 17.62
CA ALA A 7 -15.62 2.00 18.91
C ALA A 7 -14.97 3.37 19.11
N LYS A 8 -13.91 3.68 18.38
CA LYS A 8 -13.11 4.90 18.57
C LYS A 8 -12.75 5.53 17.22
N GLN A 9 -12.84 6.83 17.16
CA GLN A 9 -12.31 7.58 16.02
C GLN A 9 -10.78 7.56 16.08
N VAL A 10 -10.15 7.14 14.99
CA VAL A 10 -8.69 7.28 14.82
C VAL A 10 -8.42 8.66 14.26
N THR A 11 -7.53 9.41 14.93
CA THR A 11 -7.12 10.74 14.50
C THR A 11 -5.60 10.81 14.44
N TYR A 12 -5.08 11.66 13.55
CA TYR A 12 -3.67 12.03 13.52
C TYR A 12 -3.46 13.45 14.07
N ALA A 13 -2.20 13.79 14.25
CA ALA A 13 -1.81 15.18 14.43
C ALA A 13 -2.28 16.03 13.22
N PRO A 14 -2.58 17.33 13.44
CA PRO A 14 -3.23 18.17 12.42
C PRO A 14 -2.49 18.24 11.06
N ASP A 15 -1.20 17.97 11.06
CA ASP A 15 -0.31 18.18 9.93
C ASP A 15 0.05 16.86 9.21
N ALA A 16 -0.52 15.73 9.64
CA ALA A 16 -0.18 14.41 9.09
C ALA A 16 -1.38 13.82 8.35
N THR A 17 -1.23 13.63 7.04
CA THR A 17 -2.15 12.84 6.24
C THR A 17 -1.53 11.47 5.99
N MET A 18 -1.98 10.47 6.72
CA MET A 18 -1.53 9.09 6.53
C MET A 18 -2.73 8.18 6.49
N GLN A 19 -2.62 7.14 5.71
CA GLN A 19 -3.58 6.04 5.66
C GLN A 19 -2.88 4.77 6.15
N ALA A 20 -3.64 3.84 6.69
CA ALA A 20 -3.12 2.55 7.07
C ALA A 20 -3.94 1.45 6.39
N MET A 21 -3.24 0.52 5.78
CA MET A 21 -3.83 -0.74 5.31
C MET A 21 -3.27 -1.88 6.15
N LEU A 22 -4.16 -2.63 6.76
CA LEU A 22 -3.84 -3.74 7.65
C LEU A 22 -4.41 -5.01 7.04
N SER A 23 -3.60 -6.06 6.94
CA SER A 23 -4.07 -7.39 6.54
C SER A 23 -3.82 -8.40 7.65
N ASP A 24 -4.65 -9.43 7.71
CA ASP A 24 -4.45 -10.56 8.62
C ASP A 24 -4.13 -11.86 7.85
N SER A 25 -3.82 -12.91 8.61
CA SER A 25 -3.49 -14.22 8.05
C SER A 25 -4.64 -14.91 7.28
N HIS A 26 -5.86 -14.36 7.35
CA HIS A 26 -7.03 -14.84 6.62
C HIS A 26 -7.30 -14.03 5.35
N GLY A 27 -6.42 -13.09 5.00
CA GLY A 27 -6.57 -12.22 3.84
C GLY A 27 -7.62 -11.11 4.02
N ARG A 28 -8.12 -10.88 5.24
CA ARG A 28 -9.00 -9.74 5.50
C ARG A 28 -8.20 -8.46 5.52
N VAL A 29 -8.69 -7.44 4.86
CA VAL A 29 -8.03 -6.14 4.76
C VAL A 29 -8.90 -5.06 5.39
N LEU A 30 -8.28 -4.21 6.19
CA LEU A 30 -8.88 -3.05 6.83
C LEU A 30 -8.09 -1.81 6.43
N ILE A 31 -8.76 -0.87 5.77
CA ILE A 31 -8.22 0.45 5.47
C ILE A 31 -8.71 1.43 6.52
N ILE A 32 -7.82 2.21 7.09
CA ILE A 32 -8.10 3.26 8.06
C ILE A 32 -7.62 4.59 7.49
N GLU A 33 -8.55 5.52 7.36
CA GLU A 33 -8.26 6.91 6.99
C GLU A 33 -8.57 7.81 8.19
N PRO A 34 -7.56 8.20 8.96
CA PRO A 34 -7.74 8.94 10.20
C PRO A 34 -8.49 10.26 9.99
N GLY A 35 -9.42 10.55 10.91
CA GLY A 35 -10.31 11.70 10.77
C GLY A 35 -11.47 11.50 9.79
N ILE A 36 -11.43 10.46 8.96
CA ILE A 36 -12.45 10.14 7.95
C ILE A 36 -13.23 8.89 8.36
N GLY A 37 -12.53 7.76 8.55
CA GLY A 37 -13.19 6.53 8.91
C GLY A 37 -12.34 5.28 8.65
N TYR A 38 -13.03 4.17 8.43
CA TYR A 38 -12.41 2.90 8.05
C TYR A 38 -13.29 2.17 7.02
N LYS A 39 -12.64 1.28 6.25
CA LYS A 39 -13.30 0.42 5.26
C LYS A 39 -12.76 -1.01 5.39
N GLU A 40 -13.64 -1.99 5.46
CA GLU A 40 -13.29 -3.40 5.29
C GLU A 40 -13.29 -3.72 3.80
N GLU A 41 -12.18 -4.23 3.28
CA GLU A 41 -12.03 -4.65 1.89
C GLU A 41 -12.28 -6.15 1.77
N HIS A 42 -13.00 -6.54 0.71
CA HIS A 42 -13.34 -7.94 0.41
C HIS A 42 -13.01 -8.32 -1.03
N GLU A 43 -12.30 -7.44 -1.72
CA GLU A 43 -11.89 -7.65 -3.10
C GLU A 43 -10.67 -8.57 -3.21
N GLN A 44 -10.36 -9.02 -4.41
CA GLN A 44 -9.20 -9.88 -4.66
C GLN A 44 -7.86 -9.20 -4.37
N TYR A 45 -7.83 -7.88 -4.43
CA TYR A 45 -6.69 -7.05 -4.06
C TYR A 45 -7.17 -5.75 -3.42
N SER A 46 -6.29 -5.11 -2.69
CA SER A 46 -6.52 -3.78 -2.12
C SER A 46 -5.36 -2.86 -2.49
N LEU A 47 -5.66 -1.63 -2.79
CA LEU A 47 -4.67 -0.63 -3.20
C LEU A 47 -4.94 0.69 -2.49
N ILE A 48 -3.90 1.23 -1.86
CA ILE A 48 -3.93 2.59 -1.32
C ILE A 48 -2.69 3.37 -1.78
N THR A 49 -2.85 4.67 -1.83
CA THR A 49 -1.75 5.64 -2.00
C THR A 49 -1.92 6.74 -0.96
N ASN A 50 -1.37 7.91 -1.21
CA ASN A 50 -1.52 9.08 -0.34
C ASN A 50 -2.84 9.85 -0.55
N TYR A 51 -3.78 9.33 -1.37
CA TYR A 51 -5.11 9.94 -1.57
C TYR A 51 -6.15 9.20 -0.74
N SER A 52 -7.13 9.94 -0.22
CA SER A 52 -8.26 9.32 0.45
C SER A 52 -9.12 8.54 -0.56
N LEU A 53 -9.42 7.29 -0.25
CA LEU A 53 -10.36 6.46 -1.01
C LEU A 53 -11.82 6.74 -0.61
N MET A 54 -12.05 7.09 0.67
CA MET A 54 -13.38 7.31 1.22
C MET A 54 -13.86 8.74 1.00
N LYS A 55 -12.93 9.70 0.91
CA LYS A 55 -13.23 11.12 0.72
C LYS A 55 -12.19 11.78 -0.17
N PRO A 56 -12.18 11.46 -1.49
CA PRO A 56 -11.14 11.93 -2.44
C PRO A 56 -10.92 13.44 -2.41
N GLU A 57 -11.97 14.21 -2.26
CA GLU A 57 -11.89 15.67 -2.18
C GLU A 57 -11.07 16.20 -1.00
N SER A 58 -10.95 15.42 0.09
CA SER A 58 -10.17 15.83 1.28
C SER A 58 -8.67 15.84 1.05
N THR A 59 -8.20 15.13 0.03
CA THR A 59 -6.78 15.02 -0.32
C THR A 59 -6.43 15.63 -1.67
N LYS A 60 -7.39 16.24 -2.36
CA LYS A 60 -7.23 16.80 -3.70
C LYS A 60 -6.06 17.79 -3.79
N ASP A 61 -5.87 18.64 -2.78
CA ASP A 61 -4.83 19.64 -2.76
C ASP A 61 -3.42 19.08 -2.48
N PHE A 62 -3.35 17.80 -2.07
CA PHE A 62 -2.10 17.10 -1.79
C PHE A 62 -1.67 16.20 -2.96
N ILE A 63 -2.46 16.11 -4.02
CA ILE A 63 -2.11 15.37 -5.22
C ILE A 63 -1.01 16.11 -5.97
N VAL A 64 0.15 15.47 -6.08
CA VAL A 64 1.25 16.03 -6.88
C VAL A 64 0.88 15.93 -8.36
N PRO A 65 0.90 17.04 -9.12
CA PRO A 65 0.63 16.98 -10.55
C PRO A 65 1.51 15.94 -11.26
N GLY A 66 0.90 15.06 -12.04
CA GLY A 66 1.58 13.98 -12.75
C GLY A 66 1.85 12.72 -11.92
N ASP A 67 1.40 12.64 -10.66
CA ASP A 67 1.43 11.39 -9.90
C ASP A 67 0.31 10.46 -10.39
N ASP A 68 0.69 9.47 -11.17
CA ASP A 68 -0.16 8.45 -11.77
C ASP A 68 0.06 7.04 -11.16
N ARG A 69 0.72 6.97 -9.99
CA ARG A 69 1.08 5.69 -9.35
C ARG A 69 -0.13 4.82 -9.06
N TYR A 70 -1.22 5.42 -8.62
CA TYR A 70 -2.46 4.69 -8.34
C TYR A 70 -3.00 4.03 -9.60
N GLU A 71 -3.15 4.80 -10.69
CA GLU A 71 -3.67 4.33 -11.98
C GLU A 71 -2.78 3.25 -12.59
N ARG A 72 -1.45 3.41 -12.50
CA ARG A 72 -0.49 2.41 -12.96
C ARG A 72 -0.58 1.11 -12.19
N ALA A 73 -0.67 1.19 -10.85
CA ALA A 73 -0.84 0.03 -10.00
C ALA A 73 -2.19 -0.65 -10.27
N LEU A 74 -3.28 0.11 -10.33
CA LEU A 74 -4.62 -0.40 -10.59
C LEU A 74 -4.67 -1.16 -11.90
N LYS A 75 -4.19 -0.59 -13.00
CA LYS A 75 -4.15 -1.23 -14.32
C LYS A 75 -3.40 -2.56 -14.33
N LYS A 76 -2.40 -2.72 -13.48
CA LYS A 76 -1.70 -4.00 -13.33
C LYS A 76 -2.47 -4.99 -12.47
N LEU A 77 -3.05 -4.53 -11.37
CA LEU A 77 -3.84 -5.35 -10.47
C LEU A 77 -5.17 -5.81 -11.10
N GLU A 78 -5.74 -5.07 -12.05
CA GLU A 78 -6.89 -5.52 -12.84
C GLU A 78 -6.60 -6.82 -13.63
N LYS A 79 -5.33 -7.10 -13.89
CA LYS A 79 -4.85 -8.34 -14.52
C LYS A 79 -4.40 -9.38 -13.50
N TYR A 80 -4.69 -9.15 -12.22
CA TYR A 80 -4.34 -10.07 -11.15
C TYR A 80 -4.94 -11.45 -11.41
N SER A 81 -4.13 -12.47 -11.13
CA SER A 81 -4.55 -13.87 -11.13
C SER A 81 -4.06 -14.55 -9.84
N PRO A 82 -4.61 -15.70 -9.46
CA PRO A 82 -4.12 -16.48 -8.32
C PRO A 82 -2.63 -16.87 -8.42
N ASP A 83 -2.07 -16.82 -9.63
CA ASP A 83 -0.65 -17.11 -9.89
C ASP A 83 0.27 -15.90 -9.71
N PHE A 84 -0.26 -14.77 -9.19
CA PHE A 84 0.51 -13.57 -8.93
C PHE A 84 1.67 -13.86 -7.96
N SER A 85 2.88 -13.79 -8.49
CA SER A 85 4.10 -14.21 -7.81
C SER A 85 4.78 -13.06 -7.05
N ILE A 86 5.78 -13.41 -6.23
CA ILE A 86 6.68 -12.41 -5.63
C ILE A 86 7.36 -11.57 -6.71
N SER A 87 7.75 -12.18 -7.83
CA SER A 87 8.35 -11.47 -8.96
C SER A 87 7.39 -10.44 -9.56
N ASP A 88 6.10 -10.77 -9.71
CA ASP A 88 5.10 -9.83 -10.21
C ASP A 88 4.89 -8.67 -9.25
N ALA A 89 4.89 -8.95 -7.94
CA ALA A 89 4.82 -7.91 -6.92
C ALA A 89 6.03 -6.96 -6.95
N ILE A 90 7.24 -7.49 -7.10
CA ILE A 90 8.47 -6.69 -7.24
C ILE A 90 8.42 -5.85 -8.53
N HIS A 91 7.96 -6.41 -9.65
CA HIS A 91 7.78 -5.66 -10.89
C HIS A 91 6.72 -4.56 -10.75
N LEU A 92 5.63 -4.82 -10.02
CA LEU A 92 4.64 -3.78 -9.71
C LEU A 92 5.28 -2.62 -8.94
N LEU A 93 6.06 -2.92 -7.90
CA LEU A 93 6.76 -1.90 -7.11
C LEU A 93 7.78 -1.12 -7.94
N TYR A 94 8.50 -1.80 -8.83
CA TYR A 94 9.39 -1.14 -9.79
C TYR A 94 8.65 -0.13 -10.66
N ASP A 95 7.48 -0.50 -11.19
CA ASP A 95 6.71 0.36 -12.08
C ASP A 95 6.11 1.58 -11.39
N VAL A 96 5.80 1.49 -10.10
CA VAL A 96 5.21 2.59 -9.32
C VAL A 96 6.23 3.37 -8.48
N ARG A 97 7.52 3.03 -8.60
CA ARG A 97 8.56 3.76 -7.86
C ARG A 97 8.60 5.23 -8.27
N GLN A 98 9.05 6.04 -7.35
CA GLN A 98 9.35 7.44 -7.61
C GLN A 98 10.86 7.64 -7.78
N GLU A 99 11.23 8.64 -8.57
CA GLU A 99 12.60 9.06 -8.83
C GLU A 99 12.81 10.53 -8.45
N GLY A 100 14.03 11.03 -8.55
CA GLY A 100 14.36 12.43 -8.26
C GLY A 100 14.30 12.79 -6.79
N ALA A 101 13.79 13.98 -6.48
CA ALA A 101 13.76 14.50 -5.10
C ALA A 101 12.91 13.66 -4.14
N TRP A 102 11.91 12.96 -4.67
CA TRP A 102 11.00 12.09 -3.92
C TRP A 102 11.24 10.60 -4.19
N ALA A 103 12.47 10.25 -4.57
CA ALA A 103 12.81 8.86 -4.89
C ALA A 103 12.40 7.90 -3.78
N THR A 104 11.83 6.78 -4.19
CA THR A 104 11.44 5.69 -3.28
C THR A 104 12.67 5.17 -2.55
N ARG A 105 12.64 5.19 -1.22
CA ARG A 105 13.76 4.76 -0.39
C ARG A 105 13.75 3.27 -0.11
N VAL A 106 12.55 2.72 0.09
CA VAL A 106 12.37 1.28 0.35
C VAL A 106 11.12 0.82 -0.38
N SER A 107 11.24 -0.29 -1.08
CA SER A 107 10.13 -1.08 -1.61
C SER A 107 10.19 -2.47 -0.98
N PHE A 108 9.07 -3.02 -0.55
CA PHE A 108 9.07 -4.37 -0.01
C PHE A 108 7.80 -5.15 -0.34
N VAL A 109 7.96 -6.47 -0.42
CA VAL A 109 6.88 -7.46 -0.53
C VAL A 109 6.97 -8.39 0.68
N TYR A 110 5.87 -8.60 1.36
CA TYR A 110 5.78 -9.58 2.43
C TYR A 110 4.95 -10.77 1.98
N SER A 111 5.59 -11.93 1.94
CA SER A 111 4.91 -13.21 1.72
C SER A 111 4.44 -13.79 3.06
N THR A 112 3.14 -13.78 3.29
CA THR A 112 2.55 -14.39 4.50
C THR A 112 2.73 -15.91 4.50
N LYS A 113 2.75 -16.54 3.32
CA LYS A 113 2.97 -17.99 3.14
C LYS A 113 4.40 -18.39 3.53
N GLU A 114 5.38 -17.60 3.11
CA GLU A 114 6.81 -17.89 3.33
C GLU A 114 7.34 -17.22 4.60
N GLN A 115 6.54 -16.36 5.24
CA GLN A 115 6.94 -15.52 6.36
C GLN A 115 8.24 -14.74 6.07
N THR A 116 8.36 -14.24 4.84
CA THR A 116 9.56 -13.61 4.31
C THR A 116 9.22 -12.24 3.74
N VAL A 117 10.05 -11.25 4.06
CA VAL A 117 10.08 -9.95 3.40
C VAL A 117 11.15 -9.99 2.32
N TYR A 118 10.77 -9.56 1.12
CA TYR A 118 11.65 -9.23 0.00
C TYR A 118 11.70 -7.72 -0.11
N TYR A 119 12.88 -7.13 -0.11
CA TYR A 119 12.97 -5.67 -0.12
C TYR A 119 14.10 -5.16 -1.00
N VAL A 120 13.91 -3.93 -1.45
CA VAL A 120 14.81 -3.18 -2.31
C VAL A 120 15.01 -1.81 -1.69
N GLU A 121 16.25 -1.38 -1.58
CA GLU A 121 16.62 -0.05 -1.08
C GLU A 121 17.01 0.87 -2.23
N ASN A 122 16.62 2.14 -2.13
CA ASN A 122 17.03 3.22 -3.04
C ASN A 122 16.84 2.90 -4.53
N ASN A 123 15.76 2.19 -4.87
CA ASN A 123 15.43 1.75 -6.23
C ASN A 123 16.45 0.79 -6.88
N HIS A 124 17.33 0.15 -6.11
CA HIS A 124 18.29 -0.85 -6.62
C HIS A 124 17.61 -2.22 -6.83
N PHE A 125 16.67 -2.28 -7.76
CA PHE A 125 15.87 -3.50 -8.05
C PHE A 125 16.69 -4.67 -8.61
N GLU A 126 17.94 -4.44 -9.00
CA GLU A 126 18.93 -5.45 -9.33
C GLU A 126 19.46 -6.20 -8.08
N CYS A 127 19.21 -5.67 -6.88
CA CYS A 127 19.68 -6.21 -5.60
C CYS A 127 18.52 -6.41 -4.62
N ILE A 128 17.75 -7.49 -4.81
CA ILE A 128 16.65 -7.84 -3.91
C ILE A 128 17.22 -8.56 -2.69
N GLN A 129 16.93 -8.02 -1.52
CA GLN A 129 17.32 -8.59 -0.23
C GLN A 129 16.14 -9.34 0.38
N THR A 130 16.42 -10.29 1.29
CA THR A 130 15.38 -11.09 1.95
C THR A 130 15.62 -11.17 3.45
N PHE A 131 14.50 -11.18 4.20
CA PHE A 131 14.50 -11.47 5.62
C PHE A 131 13.33 -12.41 5.96
N THR A 132 13.65 -13.57 6.56
CA THR A 132 12.63 -14.55 6.96
C THR A 132 12.42 -14.50 8.48
N PHE A 133 11.18 -14.38 8.90
CA PHE A 133 10.78 -14.45 10.30
C PHE A 133 10.82 -15.91 10.77
N ARG A 134 11.36 -16.12 11.95
CA ARG A 134 11.45 -17.43 12.62
C ARG A 134 10.46 -17.53 13.76
#